data_76745349b0bfac4366af4536f4691713
#
_entry.id   76745349b0bfac4366af4536f4691713
#
_cell.length_a   1.000
_cell.length_b   1.000
_cell.length_c   1.000
_cell.angle_alpha   90.00
_cell.angle_beta   90.00
_cell.angle_gamma   90.00
#
_symmetry.space_group_name_H-M   'P 1'
#
loop_
_entity.id
_entity.type
_entity.pdbx_description
1 polymer ?
#
loop_
_entity_poly.entity_id
_entity_poly.type
_entity_poly.pdbx_seq_one_letter_code
_entity_poly.pdbx_strand_id
1 'polypeptide(L)'
;MQRILETETRRPNDAETVALFAGFLYCGDCGSRLVRRSASYKGKKYIYYQCSGGKQNKGSCTSHNLRDEKLYNIVRNALQMQIQIVMEEAEFVESIRQAQQEPYRVRRIERQIRQLTAEKAHTQGIKEKLYGDYAEEILTREDFLNYNELYSKRIEEYDRKIEELEAEQQNLQTAPNAYPFLDVYRKYRKLEEITRPMVVELIEKIEVYEGNRVEITFRFHDEIADLLEELHQKQMGQHEVSA
;
A
#
# COMPACT_ATOMS: atom_id res chain seq x y z
N MET A 1 9.10 -5.91 12.77
CA MET A 1 9.48 -6.29 14.16
C MET A 1 10.70 -5.52 14.68
N GLN A 2 11.80 -5.39 13.95
CA GLN A 2 13.00 -4.63 14.38
C GLN A 2 12.73 -3.14 14.71
N ARG A 3 11.91 -2.41 13.92
CA ARG A 3 11.58 -0.99 14.17
C ARG A 3 10.85 -0.72 15.49
N ILE A 4 10.09 -1.68 16.01
CA ILE A 4 9.42 -1.55 17.32
C ILE A 4 10.46 -1.57 18.45
N LEU A 5 11.53 -2.35 18.30
CA LEU A 5 12.62 -2.44 19.25
C LEU A 5 13.50 -1.19 19.27
N GLU A 6 13.73 -0.56 18.12
CA GLU A 6 14.53 0.67 17.99
C GLU A 6 13.86 1.89 18.63
N THR A 7 12.52 1.91 18.71
CA THR A 7 11.73 2.96 19.37
C THR A 7 11.42 2.64 20.83
N GLU A 8 11.83 1.49 21.36
CA GLU A 8 11.68 1.13 22.77
C GLU A 8 12.63 1.95 23.64
N THR A 9 12.08 2.96 24.27
CA THR A 9 12.75 3.69 25.35
C THR A 9 12.26 3.18 26.69
N ARG A 10 13.17 3.10 27.65
CA ARG A 10 13.07 2.66 29.06
C ARG A 10 11.66 2.39 29.58
N ARG A 11 11.38 1.16 29.98
CA ARG A 11 10.20 0.78 30.74
C ARG A 11 10.17 1.56 32.07
N PRO A 12 9.02 2.11 32.51
CA PRO A 12 8.86 2.53 33.89
C PRO A 12 9.09 1.32 34.81
N ASN A 13 9.73 1.53 35.97
CA ASN A 13 10.09 0.44 36.90
C ASN A 13 8.91 -0.46 37.32
N ASP A 14 7.66 -0.04 37.13
CA ASP A 14 6.45 -0.72 37.59
C ASP A 14 5.47 -1.05 36.45
N ALA A 15 5.85 -0.93 35.18
CA ALA A 15 4.93 -1.17 34.07
C ALA A 15 5.40 -2.30 33.16
N GLU A 16 4.57 -3.31 32.99
CA GLU A 16 4.79 -4.43 32.06
C GLU A 16 4.80 -3.99 30.59
N THR A 17 4.26 -2.82 30.27
CA THR A 17 4.08 -2.34 28.90
C THR A 17 4.69 -0.96 28.68
N VAL A 18 5.26 -0.75 27.50
CA VAL A 18 5.79 0.55 27.05
C VAL A 18 4.63 1.53 26.87
N ALA A 19 4.78 2.77 27.36
CA ALA A 19 3.74 3.80 27.22
C ALA A 19 3.44 4.10 25.73
N LEU A 20 2.16 4.39 25.44
CA LEU A 20 1.62 4.54 24.08
C LEU A 20 2.48 5.44 23.17
N PHE A 21 2.90 6.61 23.67
CA PHE A 21 3.66 7.61 22.90
C PHE A 21 5.15 7.65 23.25
N ALA A 22 5.67 6.65 23.97
CA ALA A 22 7.09 6.61 24.33
C ALA A 22 7.98 6.60 23.08
N GLY A 23 8.97 7.50 23.03
CA GLY A 23 9.89 7.62 21.91
C GLY A 23 9.44 8.52 20.77
N PHE A 24 8.17 8.98 20.75
CA PHE A 24 7.62 9.81 19.68
C PHE A 24 7.45 11.28 20.05
N LEU A 25 7.57 11.64 21.33
CA LEU A 25 7.25 12.98 21.84
C LEU A 25 8.47 13.89 21.94
N TYR A 26 8.42 15.02 21.27
CA TYR A 26 9.46 16.04 21.26
C TYR A 26 8.89 17.42 21.56
N CYS A 27 9.71 18.30 22.10
CA CYS A 27 9.38 19.69 22.25
C CYS A 27 9.66 20.41 20.91
N GLY A 28 8.64 21.04 20.33
CA GLY A 28 8.79 21.79 19.09
C GLY A 28 9.62 23.06 19.22
N ASP A 29 9.75 23.61 20.46
CA ASP A 29 10.51 24.86 20.68
C ASP A 29 12.01 24.61 20.91
N CYS A 30 12.40 23.48 21.54
CA CYS A 30 13.80 23.21 21.85
C CYS A 30 14.33 21.85 21.36
N GLY A 31 13.53 21.06 20.68
CA GLY A 31 13.90 19.74 20.16
C GLY A 31 14.09 18.63 21.21
N SER A 32 14.03 18.95 22.50
CA SER A 32 14.24 17.98 23.57
C SER A 32 13.07 17.01 23.68
N ARG A 33 13.32 15.77 24.16
CA ARG A 33 12.26 14.79 24.37
C ARG A 33 11.32 15.22 25.49
N LEU A 34 10.04 14.95 25.37
CA LEU A 34 9.10 15.03 26.47
C LEU A 34 9.15 13.76 27.31
N VAL A 35 9.16 13.96 28.64
CA VAL A 35 9.24 12.88 29.62
C VAL A 35 7.86 12.71 30.27
N ARG A 36 7.39 11.46 30.31
CA ARG A 36 6.16 11.08 31.02
C ARG A 36 6.33 11.23 32.51
N ARG A 37 5.42 11.94 33.15
CA ARG A 37 5.36 12.18 34.58
C ARG A 37 4.00 11.79 35.12
N SER A 38 3.95 11.49 36.42
CA SER A 38 2.69 11.27 37.13
C SER A 38 2.65 12.14 38.41
N ALA A 39 1.49 12.66 38.70
CA ALA A 39 1.19 13.34 39.95
C ALA A 39 -0.10 12.78 40.56
N SER A 40 -0.15 12.67 41.87
CA SER A 40 -1.35 12.25 42.59
C SER A 40 -1.97 13.45 43.31
N TYR A 41 -3.26 13.65 43.08
CA TYR A 41 -4.01 14.71 43.77
C TYR A 41 -5.38 14.17 44.18
N LYS A 42 -5.74 14.32 45.47
CA LYS A 42 -6.99 13.81 46.05
C LYS A 42 -7.27 12.34 45.68
N GLY A 43 -6.26 11.48 45.79
CA GLY A 43 -6.38 10.02 45.48
C GLY A 43 -6.43 9.67 43.99
N LYS A 44 -6.45 10.64 43.08
CA LYS A 44 -6.43 10.40 41.64
C LYS A 44 -5.03 10.60 41.09
N LYS A 45 -4.57 9.66 40.23
CA LYS A 45 -3.30 9.72 39.52
C LYS A 45 -3.49 10.41 38.19
N TYR A 46 -2.73 11.44 37.91
CA TYR A 46 -2.71 12.19 36.66
C TYR A 46 -1.40 11.94 35.93
N ILE A 47 -1.48 11.70 34.65
CA ILE A 47 -0.32 11.48 33.78
C ILE A 47 -0.20 12.70 32.87
N TYR A 48 1.03 13.17 32.68
CA TYR A 48 1.35 14.29 31.81
C TYR A 48 2.73 14.14 31.20
N TYR A 49 2.97 14.85 30.12
CA TYR A 49 4.25 14.94 29.46
C TYR A 49 4.88 16.31 29.66
N GLN A 50 6.15 16.34 30.01
CA GLN A 50 6.91 17.55 30.30
C GLN A 50 8.20 17.61 29.52
N CYS A 51 8.54 18.77 28.94
CA CYS A 51 9.81 18.96 28.25
C CYS A 51 11.00 18.75 29.20
N SER A 52 11.97 17.96 28.77
CA SER A 52 13.20 17.70 29.53
C SER A 52 14.19 18.87 29.47
N GLY A 53 14.16 19.68 28.41
CA GLY A 53 15.08 20.81 28.20
C GLY A 53 14.92 21.94 29.21
N GLY A 54 13.70 22.22 29.64
CA GLY A 54 13.42 23.24 30.68
C GLY A 54 13.96 22.92 32.06
N LYS A 55 14.33 21.66 32.34
CA LYS A 55 14.97 21.23 33.59
C LYS A 55 16.49 21.22 33.54
N GLN A 56 17.06 20.92 32.38
CA GLN A 56 18.52 20.77 32.23
C GLN A 56 19.23 22.13 32.05
N ASN A 57 18.59 23.06 31.36
CA ASN A 57 19.09 24.44 31.17
C ASN A 57 17.99 25.44 31.50
N LYS A 58 18.04 26.04 32.68
CA LYS A 58 17.13 27.09 33.08
C LYS A 58 17.18 28.26 32.08
N GLY A 59 16.13 28.39 31.25
CA GLY A 59 15.98 29.45 30.26
C GLY A 59 16.01 29.01 28.81
N SER A 60 16.29 27.70 28.51
CA SER A 60 16.31 27.21 27.14
C SER A 60 14.93 26.83 26.60
N CYS A 61 13.93 26.65 27.45
CA CYS A 61 12.57 26.33 27.02
C CYS A 61 11.56 26.70 28.14
N THR A 62 10.40 27.18 27.74
CA THR A 62 9.23 27.32 28.60
C THR A 62 8.70 25.94 28.98
N SER A 63 8.24 25.79 30.24
CA SER A 63 7.77 24.48 30.72
C SER A 63 6.44 24.11 30.09
N HIS A 64 6.47 23.16 29.15
CA HIS A 64 5.25 22.62 28.57
C HIS A 64 4.76 21.43 29.38
N ASN A 65 3.50 21.46 29.74
CA ASN A 65 2.81 20.39 30.46
C ASN A 65 1.56 19.98 29.68
N LEU A 66 1.61 18.86 29.01
CA LEU A 66 0.48 18.32 28.27
C LEU A 66 -0.06 17.06 28.97
N ARG A 67 -1.35 17.05 29.31
CA ARG A 67 -2.01 15.89 29.92
C ARG A 67 -2.09 14.75 28.91
N ASP A 68 -1.87 13.54 29.39
CA ASP A 68 -1.91 12.31 28.58
C ASP A 68 -3.26 12.13 27.86
N GLU A 69 -4.36 12.35 28.56
CA GLU A 69 -5.73 12.29 28.02
C GLU A 69 -5.95 13.30 26.87
N LYS A 70 -5.44 14.54 27.04
CA LYS A 70 -5.54 15.55 25.99
C LYS A 70 -4.72 15.18 24.76
N LEU A 71 -3.50 14.70 24.97
CA LEU A 71 -2.65 14.21 23.89
C LEU A 71 -3.29 13.03 23.16
N TYR A 72 -3.82 12.06 23.90
CA TYR A 72 -4.52 10.91 23.33
C TYR A 72 -5.65 11.34 22.38
N ASN A 73 -6.50 12.26 22.82
CA ASN A 73 -7.62 12.73 22.01
C ASN A 73 -7.16 13.48 20.76
N ILE A 74 -6.11 14.31 20.86
CA ILE A 74 -5.53 15.01 19.71
C ILE A 74 -4.99 14.02 18.68
N VAL A 75 -4.18 13.06 19.13
CA VAL A 75 -3.57 12.07 18.25
C VAL A 75 -4.63 11.15 17.64
N ARG A 76 -5.65 10.77 18.42
CA ARG A 76 -6.77 9.94 17.92
C ARG A 76 -7.50 10.64 16.78
N ASN A 77 -7.87 11.90 16.98
CA ASN A 77 -8.59 12.66 15.96
C ASN A 77 -7.72 12.87 14.70
N ALA A 78 -6.45 13.18 14.87
CA ALA A 78 -5.52 13.37 13.76
C ALA A 78 -5.32 12.06 12.97
N LEU A 79 -5.14 10.92 13.66
CA LEU A 79 -5.05 9.60 13.00
C LEU A 79 -6.35 9.25 12.26
N GLN A 80 -7.50 9.51 12.86
CA GLN A 80 -8.79 9.24 12.24
C GLN A 80 -8.97 10.05 10.95
N MET A 81 -8.66 11.35 11.00
CA MET A 81 -8.71 12.21 9.81
C MET A 81 -7.72 11.74 8.73
N GLN A 82 -6.48 11.44 9.12
CA GLN A 82 -5.45 10.99 8.18
C GLN A 82 -5.84 9.69 7.49
N ILE A 83 -6.33 8.69 8.26
CA ILE A 83 -6.79 7.42 7.71
C ILE A 83 -7.97 7.65 6.75
N GLN A 84 -8.92 8.49 7.12
CA GLN A 84 -10.08 8.79 6.28
C GLN A 84 -9.65 9.41 4.95
N ILE A 85 -8.82 10.47 4.97
CA ILE A 85 -8.34 11.16 3.77
C ILE A 85 -7.60 10.17 2.86
N VAL A 86 -6.63 9.43 3.40
CA VAL A 86 -5.84 8.48 2.60
C VAL A 86 -6.70 7.38 1.99
N MET A 87 -7.71 6.90 2.71
CA MET A 87 -8.60 5.84 2.21
C MET A 87 -9.57 6.35 1.14
N GLU A 88 -10.12 7.56 1.29
CA GLU A 88 -11.00 8.18 0.29
C GLU A 88 -10.24 8.42 -1.03
N GLU A 89 -9.03 8.96 -0.96
CA GLU A 89 -8.18 9.18 -2.13
C GLU A 89 -7.74 7.86 -2.79
N ALA A 90 -7.39 6.85 -1.99
CA ALA A 90 -7.03 5.53 -2.51
C ALA A 90 -8.20 4.84 -3.23
N GLU A 91 -9.43 4.93 -2.70
CA GLU A 91 -10.62 4.39 -3.36
C GLU A 91 -10.89 5.11 -4.69
N PHE A 92 -10.65 6.42 -4.74
CA PHE A 92 -10.79 7.20 -5.96
C PHE A 92 -9.76 6.81 -7.03
N VAL A 93 -8.47 6.68 -6.67
CA VAL A 93 -7.42 6.18 -7.59
C VAL A 93 -7.79 4.82 -8.15
N GLU A 94 -8.21 3.92 -7.31
CA GLU A 94 -8.57 2.56 -7.73
C GLU A 94 -9.79 2.57 -8.67
N SER A 95 -10.78 3.42 -8.42
CA SER A 95 -11.94 3.57 -9.29
C SER A 95 -11.56 4.09 -10.68
N ILE A 96 -10.65 5.08 -10.77
CA ILE A 96 -10.12 5.59 -12.04
C ILE A 96 -9.34 4.51 -12.77
N ARG A 97 -8.48 3.78 -12.07
CA ARG A 97 -7.67 2.69 -12.65
C ARG A 97 -8.56 1.60 -13.23
N GLN A 98 -9.61 1.20 -12.50
CA GLN A 98 -10.58 0.22 -12.98
C GLN A 98 -11.41 0.74 -14.16
N ALA A 99 -11.77 2.02 -14.18
CA ALA A 99 -12.55 2.61 -15.26
C ALA A 99 -11.74 2.75 -16.56
N GLN A 100 -10.46 3.08 -16.49
CA GLN A 100 -9.65 3.43 -17.66
C GLN A 100 -8.92 2.27 -18.34
N GLN A 101 -8.56 1.20 -17.65
CA GLN A 101 -7.60 0.25 -18.21
C GLN A 101 -8.05 -1.20 -18.35
N GLU A 102 -8.98 -1.73 -17.58
CA GLU A 102 -9.06 -3.18 -17.47
C GLU A 102 -10.18 -3.92 -18.20
N PRO A 103 -11.44 -3.48 -18.22
CA PRO A 103 -12.46 -4.35 -18.80
C PRO A 103 -12.27 -4.56 -20.30
N TYR A 104 -11.79 -3.54 -21.02
CA TYR A 104 -11.60 -3.63 -22.48
C TYR A 104 -10.33 -4.38 -22.86
N ARG A 105 -9.21 -4.10 -22.19
CA ARG A 105 -7.91 -4.72 -22.47
C ARG A 105 -7.91 -6.20 -22.09
N VAL A 106 -8.40 -6.55 -20.92
CA VAL A 106 -8.56 -7.93 -20.47
C VAL A 106 -9.50 -8.70 -21.40
N ARG A 107 -10.68 -8.14 -21.72
CA ARG A 107 -11.62 -8.78 -22.66
C ARG A 107 -11.04 -8.95 -24.07
N ARG A 108 -10.17 -8.05 -24.51
CA ARG A 108 -9.46 -8.16 -25.78
C ARG A 108 -8.48 -9.32 -25.76
N ILE A 109 -7.66 -9.42 -24.71
CA ILE A 109 -6.69 -10.51 -24.52
C ILE A 109 -7.42 -11.86 -24.43
N GLU A 110 -8.47 -11.96 -23.63
CA GLU A 110 -9.28 -13.18 -23.54
C GLU A 110 -9.87 -13.62 -24.88
N ARG A 111 -10.30 -12.66 -25.70
CA ARG A 111 -10.81 -12.96 -27.05
C ARG A 111 -9.71 -13.49 -27.95
N GLN A 112 -8.51 -12.90 -27.88
CA GLN A 112 -7.34 -13.37 -28.66
C GLN A 112 -6.90 -14.76 -28.22
N ILE A 113 -6.84 -15.05 -26.93
CA ILE A 113 -6.54 -16.39 -26.40
C ILE A 113 -7.55 -17.41 -26.92
N ARG A 114 -8.86 -17.13 -26.81
CA ARG A 114 -9.90 -18.03 -27.32
C ARG A 114 -9.76 -18.29 -28.83
N GLN A 115 -9.45 -17.28 -29.63
CA GLN A 115 -9.26 -17.41 -31.06
C GLN A 115 -8.04 -18.30 -31.38
N LEU A 116 -6.88 -18.02 -30.76
CA LEU A 116 -5.65 -18.81 -30.98
C LEU A 116 -5.83 -20.26 -30.51
N THR A 117 -6.55 -20.49 -29.40
CA THR A 117 -6.87 -21.84 -28.91
C THR A 117 -7.73 -22.60 -29.93
N ALA A 118 -8.71 -21.94 -30.55
CA ALA A 118 -9.55 -22.56 -31.60
C ALA A 118 -8.73 -22.85 -32.85
N GLU A 119 -7.85 -21.95 -33.29
CA GLU A 119 -6.96 -22.18 -34.45
C GLU A 119 -5.96 -23.32 -34.21
N LYS A 120 -5.40 -23.40 -32.97
CA LYS A 120 -4.56 -24.51 -32.55
C LYS A 120 -5.30 -25.84 -32.63
N ALA A 121 -6.51 -25.90 -32.03
CA ALA A 121 -7.33 -27.13 -32.05
C ALA A 121 -7.68 -27.55 -33.47
N HIS A 122 -8.01 -26.59 -34.34
CA HIS A 122 -8.24 -26.88 -35.76
C HIS A 122 -6.99 -27.47 -36.47
N THR A 123 -5.82 -26.86 -36.21
CA THR A 123 -4.56 -27.32 -36.77
C THR A 123 -4.17 -28.71 -36.26
N GLN A 124 -4.43 -29.01 -35.00
CA GLN A 124 -4.26 -30.36 -34.42
C GLN A 124 -5.16 -31.38 -35.10
N GLY A 125 -6.43 -31.06 -35.35
CA GLY A 125 -7.34 -31.93 -36.07
C GLY A 125 -6.91 -32.20 -37.52
N ILE A 126 -6.29 -31.21 -38.19
CA ILE A 126 -5.69 -31.45 -39.53
C ILE A 126 -4.50 -32.39 -39.41
N LYS A 127 -3.64 -32.21 -38.42
CA LYS A 127 -2.46 -33.07 -38.20
C LYS A 127 -2.86 -34.52 -37.89
N GLU A 128 -3.94 -34.73 -37.14
CA GLU A 128 -4.50 -36.08 -36.90
C GLU A 128 -4.99 -36.76 -38.20
N LYS A 129 -5.69 -36.02 -39.06
CA LYS A 129 -6.13 -36.53 -40.35
C LYS A 129 -4.97 -36.87 -41.30
N LEU A 130 -3.90 -36.05 -41.23
CA LEU A 130 -2.68 -36.30 -42.03
C LEU A 130 -2.07 -37.67 -41.78
N TYR A 131 -2.14 -38.17 -40.53
CA TYR A 131 -1.70 -39.52 -40.18
C TYR A 131 -2.60 -40.59 -40.81
N GLY A 132 -3.92 -40.36 -40.84
CA GLY A 132 -4.86 -41.26 -41.54
C GLY A 132 -4.58 -41.35 -43.04
N ASP A 133 -4.43 -40.19 -43.70
CA ASP A 133 -4.16 -40.11 -45.14
C ASP A 133 -2.81 -40.78 -45.53
N TYR A 134 -1.82 -40.69 -44.63
CA TYR A 134 -0.56 -41.43 -44.81
C TYR A 134 -0.74 -42.95 -44.64
N ALA A 135 -1.52 -43.38 -43.64
CA ALA A 135 -1.77 -44.78 -43.37
C ALA A 135 -2.59 -45.44 -44.50
N GLU A 136 -3.43 -44.65 -45.19
CA GLU A 136 -4.21 -45.08 -46.38
C GLU A 136 -3.43 -44.96 -47.71
N GLU A 137 -2.13 -44.67 -47.66
CA GLU A 137 -1.24 -44.49 -48.82
C GLU A 137 -1.66 -43.33 -49.76
N ILE A 138 -2.47 -42.38 -49.28
CA ILE A 138 -2.89 -41.17 -50.02
C ILE A 138 -1.75 -40.18 -50.11
N LEU A 139 -0.90 -40.13 -49.06
CA LEU A 139 0.28 -39.25 -48.98
C LEU A 139 1.58 -40.05 -49.07
N THR A 140 2.56 -39.46 -49.76
CA THR A 140 3.92 -39.99 -49.72
C THR A 140 4.55 -39.79 -48.36
N ARG A 141 5.57 -40.58 -48.02
CA ARG A 141 6.32 -40.38 -46.75
C ARG A 141 6.95 -39.02 -46.68
N GLU A 142 7.44 -38.48 -47.79
CA GLU A 142 8.06 -37.16 -47.84
C GLU A 142 7.05 -36.05 -47.57
N ASP A 143 5.88 -36.09 -48.21
CA ASP A 143 4.80 -35.15 -48.00
C ASP A 143 4.30 -35.19 -46.55
N PHE A 144 4.11 -36.38 -45.99
CA PHE A 144 3.71 -36.55 -44.59
C PHE A 144 4.71 -35.92 -43.64
N LEU A 145 5.99 -36.14 -43.82
CA LEU A 145 7.03 -35.55 -42.94
C LEU A 145 7.04 -34.02 -43.04
N ASN A 146 6.95 -33.48 -44.26
CA ASN A 146 6.95 -32.05 -44.52
C ASN A 146 5.73 -31.37 -43.88
N TYR A 147 4.54 -31.91 -44.11
CA TYR A 147 3.32 -31.35 -43.51
C TYR A 147 3.27 -31.53 -41.98
N ASN A 148 3.72 -32.66 -41.46
CA ASN A 148 3.79 -32.91 -40.03
C ASN A 148 4.74 -31.91 -39.33
N GLU A 149 5.88 -31.60 -39.93
CA GLU A 149 6.80 -30.58 -39.42
C GLU A 149 6.16 -29.17 -39.47
N LEU A 150 5.54 -28.83 -40.61
CA LEU A 150 4.87 -27.55 -40.81
C LEU A 150 3.77 -27.30 -39.74
N TYR A 151 2.88 -28.27 -39.53
CA TYR A 151 1.80 -28.15 -38.57
C TYR A 151 2.31 -28.19 -37.12
N SER A 152 3.37 -28.96 -36.84
CA SER A 152 4.02 -28.94 -35.53
C SER A 152 4.56 -27.56 -35.16
N LYS A 153 5.31 -26.92 -36.06
CA LYS A 153 5.83 -25.57 -35.87
C LYS A 153 4.70 -24.57 -35.68
N ARG A 154 3.60 -24.69 -36.44
CA ARG A 154 2.44 -23.79 -36.27
C ARG A 154 1.75 -23.96 -34.93
N ILE A 155 1.64 -25.18 -34.42
CA ILE A 155 1.09 -25.45 -33.08
C ILE A 155 1.99 -24.83 -31.99
N GLU A 156 3.31 -24.97 -32.09
CA GLU A 156 4.28 -24.37 -31.17
C GLU A 156 4.22 -22.84 -31.19
N GLU A 157 3.98 -22.23 -32.38
CA GLU A 157 3.77 -20.77 -32.47
C GLU A 157 2.49 -20.33 -31.79
N TYR A 158 1.40 -21.09 -31.89
CA TYR A 158 0.17 -20.78 -31.14
C TYR A 158 0.37 -20.91 -29.65
N ASP A 159 1.06 -21.94 -29.16
CA ASP A 159 1.35 -22.14 -27.76
C ASP A 159 2.14 -20.97 -27.19
N ARG A 160 3.21 -20.55 -27.84
CA ARG A 160 4.02 -19.42 -27.44
C ARG A 160 3.19 -18.12 -27.36
N LYS A 161 2.34 -17.85 -28.37
CA LYS A 161 1.48 -16.66 -28.36
C LYS A 161 0.43 -16.69 -27.26
N ILE A 162 -0.12 -17.86 -26.97
CA ILE A 162 -1.08 -18.02 -25.88
C ILE A 162 -0.38 -17.77 -24.54
N GLU A 163 0.79 -18.35 -24.30
CA GLU A 163 1.59 -18.14 -23.09
C GLU A 163 1.96 -16.64 -22.90
N GLU A 164 2.36 -15.95 -23.97
CA GLU A 164 2.66 -14.51 -23.93
C GLU A 164 1.42 -13.68 -23.52
N LEU A 165 0.25 -14.00 -24.06
CA LEU A 165 -1.00 -13.33 -23.74
C LEU A 165 -1.51 -13.66 -22.33
N GLU A 166 -1.35 -14.89 -21.88
CA GLU A 166 -1.69 -15.29 -20.50
C GLU A 166 -0.78 -14.59 -19.48
N ALA A 167 0.51 -14.48 -19.78
CA ALA A 167 1.44 -13.71 -18.95
C ALA A 167 1.07 -12.21 -18.92
N GLU A 168 0.68 -11.61 -20.06
CA GLU A 168 0.18 -10.22 -20.09
C GLU A 168 -1.10 -10.07 -19.28
N GLN A 169 -2.04 -10.99 -19.38
CA GLN A 169 -3.28 -10.99 -18.60
C GLN A 169 -3.00 -11.07 -17.10
N GLN A 170 -2.10 -11.98 -16.71
CA GLN A 170 -1.69 -12.13 -15.31
C GLN A 170 -1.01 -10.87 -14.76
N ASN A 171 -0.13 -10.25 -15.54
CA ASN A 171 0.52 -8.98 -15.16
C ASN A 171 -0.49 -7.84 -14.99
N LEU A 172 -1.54 -7.78 -15.81
CA LEU A 172 -2.61 -6.80 -15.66
C LEU A 172 -3.46 -7.04 -14.39
N GLN A 173 -3.67 -8.30 -14.01
CA GLN A 173 -4.42 -8.68 -12.80
C GLN A 173 -3.58 -8.58 -11.52
N THR A 174 -2.27 -8.84 -11.62
CA THR A 174 -1.32 -8.82 -10.50
C THR A 174 -0.47 -7.56 -10.47
N ALA A 175 -0.90 -6.47 -11.15
CA ALA A 175 -0.19 -5.21 -11.07
C ALA A 175 0.14 -4.92 -9.59
N PRO A 176 1.44 -4.84 -9.22
CA PRO A 176 1.82 -4.65 -7.83
C PRO A 176 1.08 -3.44 -7.28
N ASN A 177 0.61 -3.55 -6.04
CA ASN A 177 0.01 -2.43 -5.34
C ASN A 177 0.98 -1.23 -5.50
N ALA A 178 0.62 -0.28 -6.35
CA ALA A 178 1.49 0.87 -6.65
C ALA A 178 1.83 1.63 -5.36
N TYR A 179 1.01 1.43 -4.33
CA TYR A 179 1.12 2.10 -3.05
C TYR A 179 1.05 1.09 -1.88
N PRO A 180 2.16 0.37 -1.58
CA PRO A 180 2.18 -0.65 -0.51
C PRO A 180 1.82 -0.07 0.87
N PHE A 181 2.02 1.24 1.09
CA PHE A 181 1.67 1.91 2.33
C PHE A 181 0.15 1.92 2.59
N LEU A 182 -0.68 1.83 1.55
CA LEU A 182 -2.14 1.76 1.70
C LEU A 182 -2.60 0.54 2.50
N ASP A 183 -1.87 -0.57 2.45
CA ASP A 183 -2.20 -1.77 3.23
C ASP A 183 -2.05 -1.51 4.73
N VAL A 184 -1.12 -0.64 5.13
CA VAL A 184 -0.97 -0.20 6.52
C VAL A 184 -2.19 0.62 6.93
N TYR A 185 -2.66 1.54 6.09
CA TYR A 185 -3.85 2.34 6.37
C TYR A 185 -5.14 1.48 6.38
N ARG A 186 -5.29 0.53 5.45
CA ARG A 186 -6.42 -0.40 5.41
C ARG A 186 -6.56 -1.21 6.69
N LYS A 187 -5.45 -1.66 7.28
CA LYS A 187 -5.39 -2.38 8.55
C LYS A 187 -6.05 -1.60 9.68
N TYR A 188 -5.98 -0.27 9.65
CA TYR A 188 -6.47 0.63 10.70
C TYR A 188 -7.73 1.42 10.30
N ARG A 189 -8.41 1.03 9.21
CA ARG A 189 -9.62 1.72 8.71
C ARG A 189 -10.72 1.88 9.78
N LYS A 190 -10.87 0.89 10.68
CA LYS A 190 -11.81 0.96 11.81
C LYS A 190 -11.05 1.30 13.08
N LEU A 191 -10.83 2.60 13.28
CA LEU A 191 -10.16 3.11 14.46
C LEU A 191 -11.14 3.20 15.64
N GLU A 192 -11.09 2.24 16.56
CA GLU A 192 -11.81 2.31 17.83
C GLU A 192 -10.93 2.95 18.92
N GLU A 193 -9.74 2.40 19.12
CA GLU A 193 -8.74 2.85 20.08
C GLU A 193 -7.34 2.90 19.45
N ILE A 194 -6.52 3.83 19.95
CA ILE A 194 -5.12 3.90 19.51
C ILE A 194 -4.32 2.81 20.22
N THR A 195 -3.60 2.02 19.44
CA THR A 195 -2.66 1.03 19.95
C THR A 195 -1.20 1.41 19.68
N ARG A 196 -0.28 0.86 20.46
CA ARG A 196 1.15 1.11 20.26
C ARG A 196 1.64 0.72 18.86
N PRO A 197 1.29 -0.43 18.28
CA PRO A 197 1.64 -0.77 16.89
C PRO A 197 1.18 0.29 15.89
N MET A 198 -0.04 0.81 16.03
CA MET A 198 -0.56 1.87 15.17
C MET A 198 0.27 3.14 15.23
N VAL A 199 0.65 3.59 16.43
CA VAL A 199 1.55 4.75 16.60
C VAL A 199 2.90 4.51 15.91
N VAL A 200 3.48 3.33 16.07
CA VAL A 200 4.77 2.96 15.45
C VAL A 200 4.68 2.90 13.93
N GLU A 201 3.58 2.38 13.38
CA GLU A 201 3.41 2.20 11.94
C GLU A 201 3.02 3.48 11.21
N LEU A 202 2.23 4.38 11.85
CA LEU A 202 1.65 5.54 11.17
C LEU A 202 2.29 6.88 11.58
N ILE A 203 2.91 6.99 12.75
CA ILE A 203 3.48 8.24 13.25
C ILE A 203 4.99 8.17 13.22
N GLU A 204 5.61 9.22 12.69
CA GLU A 204 7.04 9.42 12.74
C GLU A 204 7.44 10.19 14.00
N LYS A 205 6.74 11.31 14.27
CA LYS A 205 7.09 12.26 15.33
C LYS A 205 5.86 13.03 15.80
N ILE A 206 5.82 13.38 17.08
CA ILE A 206 4.83 14.28 17.69
C ILE A 206 5.57 15.41 18.39
N GLU A 207 5.35 16.63 17.95
CA GLU A 207 5.94 17.84 18.51
C GLU A 207 4.92 18.64 19.32
N VAL A 208 5.31 18.99 20.54
CA VAL A 208 4.48 19.79 21.44
C VAL A 208 5.15 21.14 21.63
N TYR A 209 4.43 22.20 21.28
CA TYR A 209 4.86 23.59 21.38
C TYR A 209 4.23 24.29 22.58
N GLU A 210 4.69 25.49 22.87
CA GLU A 210 4.08 26.36 23.84
C GLU A 210 2.57 26.55 23.59
N GLY A 211 1.78 26.70 24.64
CA GLY A 211 0.31 26.76 24.53
C GLY A 211 -0.36 25.41 24.28
N ASN A 212 0.40 24.30 24.33
CA ASN A 212 -0.09 22.95 24.03
C ASN A 212 -0.57 22.76 22.59
N ARG A 213 0.02 23.49 21.64
CA ARG A 213 -0.11 23.19 20.21
C ARG A 213 0.64 21.90 19.94
N VAL A 214 0.03 20.98 19.19
CA VAL A 214 0.59 19.67 18.85
C VAL A 214 0.67 19.57 17.34
N GLU A 215 1.84 19.20 16.82
CA GLU A 215 2.06 18.86 15.43
C GLU A 215 2.44 17.37 15.33
N ILE A 216 1.87 16.70 14.36
CA ILE A 216 2.08 15.27 14.15
C ILE A 216 2.62 15.07 12.75
N THR A 217 3.82 14.49 12.65
CA THR A 217 4.39 14.06 11.39
C THR A 217 4.00 12.59 11.20
N PHE A 218 3.27 12.31 10.13
CA PHE A 218 2.90 10.95 9.77
C PHE A 218 3.99 10.31 8.91
N ARG A 219 4.10 9.01 9.00
CA ARG A 219 4.88 8.22 8.04
C ARG A 219 4.18 8.21 6.69
N PHE A 220 4.93 7.91 5.66
CA PHE A 220 4.43 7.86 4.28
C PHE A 220 3.93 9.22 3.77
N HIS A 221 4.45 10.32 4.34
CA HIS A 221 4.05 11.68 3.92
C HIS A 221 4.37 11.92 2.44
N ASP A 222 5.56 11.51 2.01
CA ASP A 222 6.03 11.73 0.62
C ASP A 222 5.23 10.84 -0.33
N GLU A 223 5.00 9.56 0.02
CA GLU A 223 4.21 8.62 -0.76
C GLU A 223 2.74 9.05 -0.90
N ILE A 224 2.18 9.68 0.14
CA ILE A 224 0.84 10.26 0.08
C ILE A 224 0.83 11.50 -0.81
N ALA A 225 1.85 12.34 -0.74
CA ALA A 225 1.97 13.51 -1.61
C ALA A 225 2.06 13.10 -3.09
N ASP A 226 2.85 12.08 -3.42
CA ASP A 226 2.95 11.50 -4.77
C ASP A 226 1.61 10.97 -5.25
N LEU A 227 0.86 10.28 -4.40
CA LEU A 227 -0.49 9.79 -4.69
C LEU A 227 -1.44 10.95 -5.04
N LEU A 228 -1.44 12.01 -4.23
CA LEU A 228 -2.29 13.18 -4.44
C LEU A 228 -1.91 13.94 -5.72
N GLU A 229 -0.62 14.05 -6.04
CA GLU A 229 -0.15 14.68 -7.26
C GLU A 229 -0.58 13.90 -8.51
N GLU A 230 -0.46 12.57 -8.49
CA GLU A 230 -0.94 11.70 -9.57
C GLU A 230 -2.44 11.88 -9.83
N LEU A 231 -3.24 12.04 -8.75
CA LEU A 231 -4.67 12.30 -8.84
C LEU A 231 -4.98 13.63 -9.52
N HIS A 232 -4.30 14.71 -9.10
CA HIS A 232 -4.48 16.03 -9.71
C HIS A 232 -4.17 16.02 -11.21
N GLN A 233 -3.09 15.37 -11.62
CA GLN A 233 -2.73 15.25 -13.03
C GLN A 233 -3.79 14.48 -13.83
N LYS A 234 -4.35 13.41 -13.27
CA LYS A 234 -5.41 12.62 -13.93
C LYS A 234 -6.73 13.40 -14.04
N GLN A 235 -7.10 14.21 -13.05
CA GLN A 235 -8.28 15.05 -13.09
C GLN A 235 -8.16 16.16 -14.16
N MET A 236 -7.01 16.80 -14.27
CA MET A 236 -6.74 17.83 -15.27
C MET A 236 -6.82 17.28 -16.70
N GLY A 237 -6.25 16.09 -16.94
CA GLY A 237 -6.29 15.45 -18.25
C GLY A 237 -7.67 14.99 -18.72
N GLN A 238 -8.61 14.78 -17.79
CA GLN A 238 -10.01 14.43 -18.17
C GLN A 238 -10.83 15.65 -18.61
N HIS A 239 -10.52 16.84 -18.15
CA HIS A 239 -11.19 18.07 -18.57
C HIS A 239 -10.79 18.54 -19.98
N GLU A 240 -9.58 18.21 -20.44
CA GLU A 240 -9.11 18.58 -21.80
C GLU A 240 -9.68 17.68 -22.91
N VAL A 241 -10.12 16.48 -22.60
CA VAL A 241 -10.68 15.53 -23.58
C VAL A 241 -12.20 15.73 -23.78
N SER A 242 -12.86 16.52 -22.93
CA SER A 242 -14.31 16.76 -22.97
C SER A 242 -14.69 18.16 -23.50
N ALA A 243 -13.73 18.92 -24.01
CA ALA A 243 -13.91 20.21 -24.66
C ALA A 243 -13.57 20.10 -26.15
#